data_32a12a7cd1baa8f857a128b1e49aaaa6
#
_entry.id   32a12a7cd1baa8f857a128b1e49aaaa6
#
_cell.length_a   1.000
_cell.length_b   1.000
_cell.length_c   1.000
_cell.angle_alpha   90.00
_cell.angle_beta   90.00
_cell.angle_gamma   90.00
#
_symmetry.space_group_name_H-M   'P 1'
#
loop_
_entity.id
_entity.type
_entity.pdbx_description
1 polymer ?
#
loop_
_entity_poly.entity_id
_entity_poly.type
_entity_poly.pdbx_seq_one_letter_code
_entity_poly.pdbx_strand_id
1 'polypeptide(L)'
;MNAALFAYSRRGCATARRIMAALADWDIQPYTMERFAEDGFAPLGRPAREFYGPIFGDVQAMIFVSSVGLAVREVAPHLKSKATDPAVLVLDELGQYVIPVLSGHIGGANELAKALAASLGAQAVITTATDINGRFSVDAWAVQNGCAIASLPLAKAVSAAVLEGDVPFLSDFPVVTDLPRGLAPGDAGALGVYVGVYEKTPFAKTLRLVPRVVRLGIGCRKGTDEETIRAAVNEALAAHGIDRRAVKCAASIDLKAEEAGLLAYCRSEGLSAEFYTADELRAVRGEFTPSEFVKSITGVDNVCERAALRNAETLLVKKTARSGVTVAAAAEHWEVRFA
;
A
#
# COMPACT_ATOMS: atom_id res chain seq x y z
N MET A 1 2.38 13.09 2.54
CA MET A 1 1.82 12.89 1.18
C MET A 1 2.14 14.10 0.32
N ASN A 2 2.29 13.93 -1.04
CA ASN A 2 2.54 15.06 -1.93
C ASN A 2 1.35 15.31 -2.86
N ALA A 3 1.09 16.59 -3.15
CA ALA A 3 -0.02 16.99 -4.03
C ALA A 3 0.31 18.23 -4.87
N ALA A 4 -0.33 18.33 -6.03
CA ALA A 4 -0.36 19.53 -6.84
C ALA A 4 -1.75 20.17 -6.77
N LEU A 5 -1.80 21.48 -6.54
CA LEU A 5 -3.03 22.25 -6.37
C LEU A 5 -3.11 23.37 -7.41
N PHE A 6 -4.18 23.40 -8.19
CA PHE A 6 -4.33 24.31 -9.32
C PHE A 6 -5.51 25.26 -9.12
N ALA A 7 -5.25 26.56 -9.24
CA ALA A 7 -6.27 27.61 -9.18
C ALA A 7 -6.19 28.53 -10.41
N TYR A 8 -7.32 28.95 -10.95
CA TYR A 8 -7.37 29.68 -12.23
C TYR A 8 -7.96 31.10 -12.10
N SER A 9 -8.29 31.49 -10.87
CA SER A 9 -8.83 32.82 -10.58
C SER A 9 -8.34 33.30 -9.22
N ARG A 10 -8.47 34.60 -8.98
CA ARG A 10 -8.10 35.20 -7.69
C ARG A 10 -8.90 34.60 -6.53
N ARG A 11 -10.20 34.35 -6.74
CA ARG A 11 -11.06 33.68 -5.75
C ARG A 11 -10.65 32.21 -5.55
N GLY A 12 -10.32 31.53 -6.63
CA GLY A 12 -9.79 30.17 -6.57
C GLY A 12 -8.48 30.08 -5.77
N CYS A 13 -7.58 31.08 -5.87
CA CYS A 13 -6.38 31.13 -5.04
C CYS A 13 -6.72 31.26 -3.54
N ALA A 14 -7.76 32.05 -3.18
CA ALA A 14 -8.19 32.10 -1.79
C ALA A 14 -8.72 30.75 -1.28
N THR A 15 -9.49 30.04 -2.09
CA THR A 15 -9.94 28.66 -1.76
C THR A 15 -8.76 27.70 -1.71
N ALA A 16 -7.79 27.81 -2.60
CA ALA A 16 -6.57 26.99 -2.56
C ALA A 16 -5.79 27.17 -1.25
N ARG A 17 -5.68 28.40 -0.71
CA ARG A 17 -5.07 28.61 0.60
C ARG A 17 -5.82 27.92 1.74
N ARG A 18 -7.15 27.88 1.69
CA ARG A 18 -7.97 27.15 2.67
C ARG A 18 -7.72 25.63 2.58
N ILE A 19 -7.57 25.09 1.36
CA ILE A 19 -7.21 23.69 1.14
C ILE A 19 -5.83 23.38 1.72
N MET A 20 -4.83 24.23 1.44
CA MET A 20 -3.48 24.06 1.99
C MET A 20 -3.47 24.09 3.52
N ALA A 21 -4.26 24.98 4.14
CA ALA A 21 -4.40 25.01 5.58
C ALA A 21 -5.10 23.76 6.15
N ALA A 22 -6.07 23.19 5.42
CA ALA A 22 -6.76 21.96 5.81
C ALA A 22 -5.88 20.71 5.67
N LEU A 23 -4.85 20.75 4.83
CA LEU A 23 -3.91 19.68 4.56
C LEU A 23 -2.47 20.07 4.98
N ALA A 24 -2.33 20.65 6.15
CA ALA A 24 -1.05 21.22 6.62
C ALA A 24 0.11 20.18 6.70
N ASP A 25 -0.21 18.89 6.85
CA ASP A 25 0.77 17.80 6.89
C ASP A 25 1.15 17.28 5.50
N TRP A 26 0.61 17.84 4.43
CA TRP A 26 0.90 17.47 3.06
C TRP A 26 1.94 18.41 2.44
N ASP A 27 2.82 17.86 1.62
CA ASP A 27 3.69 18.64 0.74
C ASP A 27 2.90 19.05 -0.51
N ILE A 28 2.39 20.27 -0.51
CA ILE A 28 1.51 20.80 -1.57
C ILE A 28 2.25 21.85 -2.38
N GLN A 29 2.38 21.61 -3.69
CA GLN A 29 2.84 22.60 -4.65
C GLN A 29 1.63 23.30 -5.29
N PRO A 30 1.33 24.55 -4.95
CA PRO A 30 0.24 25.29 -5.57
C PRO A 30 0.66 26.00 -6.86
N TYR A 31 -0.23 25.99 -7.84
CA TYR A 31 -0.07 26.61 -9.15
C TYR A 31 -1.23 27.55 -9.48
N THR A 32 -0.94 28.65 -10.17
CA THR A 32 -1.97 29.57 -10.66
C THR A 32 -1.56 30.23 -11.99
N MET A 33 -2.50 30.93 -12.61
CA MET A 33 -2.22 31.74 -13.80
C MET A 33 -1.20 32.83 -13.43
N GLU A 34 -0.23 33.11 -14.29
CA GLU A 34 0.82 34.13 -14.07
C GLU A 34 0.28 35.47 -13.57
N ARG A 35 -0.84 35.95 -14.13
CA ARG A 35 -1.52 37.21 -13.70
C ARG A 35 -2.12 37.16 -12.31
N PHE A 36 -2.18 36.01 -11.67
CA PHE A 36 -2.66 35.82 -10.30
C PHE A 36 -1.57 35.25 -9.40
N ALA A 37 -0.34 35.09 -9.93
CA ALA A 37 0.78 34.61 -9.16
C ALA A 37 1.03 35.57 -7.97
N GLU A 38 0.97 34.99 -6.78
CA GLU A 38 1.21 35.64 -5.51
C GLU A 38 2.22 34.80 -4.74
N ASP A 39 2.74 35.30 -3.63
CA ASP A 39 3.68 34.55 -2.78
C ASP A 39 3.16 33.15 -2.46
N GLY A 40 3.97 32.14 -2.76
CA GLY A 40 3.68 30.74 -2.54
C GLY A 40 3.01 29.99 -3.72
N PHE A 41 2.62 30.68 -4.81
CA PHE A 41 2.09 30.02 -6.00
C PHE A 41 3.08 30.07 -7.16
N ALA A 42 3.35 28.91 -7.76
CA ALA A 42 4.08 28.82 -9.00
C ALA A 42 3.17 29.15 -10.21
N PRO A 43 3.70 29.74 -11.31
CA PRO A 43 2.93 29.94 -12.51
C PRO A 43 2.61 28.61 -13.22
N LEU A 44 1.41 28.52 -13.80
CA LEU A 44 1.03 27.41 -14.67
C LEU A 44 1.90 27.41 -15.94
N GLY A 45 2.55 26.30 -16.22
CA GLY A 45 3.36 26.14 -17.43
C GLY A 45 2.54 26.03 -18.73
N ARG A 46 3.19 26.31 -19.83
CA ARG A 46 2.61 26.18 -21.18
C ARG A 46 3.57 25.45 -22.13
N PRO A 47 3.08 24.62 -23.05
CA PRO A 47 1.66 24.26 -23.26
C PRO A 47 1.14 23.37 -22.14
N ALA A 48 -0.14 23.45 -21.84
CA ALA A 48 -0.80 22.76 -20.72
C ALA A 48 -0.52 21.24 -20.72
N ARG A 49 -0.61 20.59 -21.88
CA ARG A 49 -0.37 19.14 -22.00
C ARG A 49 1.02 18.71 -21.53
N GLU A 50 2.05 19.50 -21.80
CA GLU A 50 3.42 19.20 -21.37
C GLU A 50 3.63 19.53 -19.89
N PHE A 51 2.83 20.43 -19.36
CA PHE A 51 2.91 20.84 -17.95
C PHE A 51 2.29 19.81 -17.00
N TYR A 52 1.07 19.32 -17.27
CA TYR A 52 0.37 18.41 -16.36
C TYR A 52 0.91 16.97 -16.38
N GLY A 53 1.48 16.51 -17.49
CA GLY A 53 1.93 15.13 -17.65
C GLY A 53 2.97 14.67 -16.62
N PRO A 54 4.10 15.39 -16.45
CA PRO A 54 5.09 15.06 -15.44
C PRO A 54 4.50 15.08 -14.02
N ILE A 55 3.70 16.10 -13.70
CA ILE A 55 3.05 16.24 -12.38
C ILE A 55 2.11 15.05 -12.11
N PHE A 56 1.31 14.65 -13.11
CA PHE A 56 0.38 13.52 -12.98
C PHE A 56 1.10 12.21 -12.63
N GLY A 57 2.35 12.03 -13.06
CA GLY A 57 3.14 10.84 -12.78
C GLY A 57 3.90 10.87 -11.45
N ASP A 58 4.01 12.03 -10.80
CA ASP A 58 4.89 12.26 -9.65
C ASP A 58 4.14 12.48 -8.33
N VAL A 59 2.89 12.95 -8.39
CA VAL A 59 2.11 13.28 -7.20
C VAL A 59 1.09 12.19 -6.82
N GLN A 60 0.74 12.15 -5.53
CA GLN A 60 -0.31 11.29 -5.01
C GLN A 60 -1.71 11.89 -5.23
N ALA A 61 -1.82 13.22 -5.30
CA ALA A 61 -3.08 13.89 -5.56
C ALA A 61 -2.93 15.13 -6.46
N MET A 62 -3.92 15.35 -7.33
CA MET A 62 -4.12 16.59 -8.08
C MET A 62 -5.43 17.22 -7.66
N ILE A 63 -5.38 18.45 -7.16
CA ILE A 63 -6.56 19.17 -6.66
C ILE A 63 -6.78 20.40 -7.55
N PHE A 64 -7.96 20.50 -8.17
CA PHE A 64 -8.30 21.58 -9.07
C PHE A 64 -9.39 22.48 -8.43
N VAL A 65 -9.09 23.74 -8.24
CA VAL A 65 -10.10 24.75 -7.93
C VAL A 65 -10.58 25.37 -9.24
N SER A 66 -11.53 24.67 -9.90
CA SER A 66 -11.96 24.98 -11.27
C SER A 66 -13.29 24.30 -11.62
N SER A 67 -13.73 24.41 -12.86
CA SER A 67 -14.78 23.55 -13.39
C SER A 67 -14.28 22.11 -13.61
N VAL A 68 -15.17 21.12 -13.39
CA VAL A 68 -14.87 19.70 -13.64
C VAL A 68 -14.38 19.46 -15.07
N GLY A 69 -15.03 20.12 -16.05
CA GLY A 69 -14.67 19.96 -17.47
C GLY A 69 -13.26 20.43 -17.79
N LEU A 70 -12.72 21.42 -17.07
CA LEU A 70 -11.32 21.84 -17.22
C LEU A 70 -10.41 20.73 -16.69
N ALA A 71 -10.60 20.32 -15.46
CA ALA A 71 -9.76 19.29 -14.85
C ALA A 71 -9.71 18.01 -15.70
N VAL A 72 -10.88 17.54 -16.20
CA VAL A 72 -10.97 16.36 -17.04
C VAL A 72 -10.13 16.52 -18.32
N ARG A 73 -10.17 17.66 -18.99
CA ARG A 73 -9.37 17.89 -20.22
C ARG A 73 -7.88 17.88 -19.95
N GLU A 74 -7.45 18.40 -18.78
CA GLU A 74 -6.03 18.44 -18.43
C GLU A 74 -5.50 17.06 -18.02
N VAL A 75 -6.28 16.23 -17.35
CA VAL A 75 -5.81 14.90 -16.90
C VAL A 75 -6.03 13.78 -17.93
N ALA A 76 -7.06 13.87 -18.76
CA ALA A 76 -7.43 12.79 -19.69
C ALA A 76 -6.30 12.28 -20.59
N PRO A 77 -5.37 13.12 -21.13
CA PRO A 77 -4.26 12.65 -21.94
C PRO A 77 -3.23 11.79 -21.20
N HIS A 78 -3.26 11.78 -19.86
CA HIS A 78 -2.25 11.16 -19.00
C HIS A 78 -2.75 9.90 -18.29
N LEU A 79 -4.03 9.56 -18.44
CA LEU A 79 -4.64 8.39 -17.80
C LEU A 79 -3.96 7.08 -18.22
N LYS A 80 -3.67 6.22 -17.23
CA LYS A 80 -3.05 4.90 -17.43
C LYS A 80 -3.87 3.80 -16.80
N SER A 81 -4.08 3.86 -15.50
CA SER A 81 -4.76 2.81 -14.75
C SER A 81 -5.30 3.32 -13.41
N LYS A 82 -6.49 2.86 -13.02
CA LYS A 82 -7.05 3.15 -11.69
C LYS A 82 -6.16 2.72 -10.52
N ALA A 83 -5.16 1.87 -10.76
CA ALA A 83 -4.23 1.38 -9.75
C ALA A 83 -2.99 2.27 -9.57
N THR A 84 -2.68 3.12 -10.55
CA THR A 84 -1.46 3.94 -10.58
C THR A 84 -1.71 5.43 -10.73
N ASP A 85 -2.89 5.80 -11.24
CA ASP A 85 -3.23 7.20 -11.46
C ASP A 85 -3.50 7.90 -10.11
N PRO A 86 -3.06 9.14 -9.93
CA PRO A 86 -3.24 9.89 -8.69
C PRO A 86 -4.71 10.15 -8.38
N ALA A 87 -5.01 10.46 -7.12
CA ALA A 87 -6.30 11.01 -6.75
C ALA A 87 -6.53 12.34 -7.50
N VAL A 88 -7.66 12.49 -8.19
CA VAL A 88 -8.01 13.78 -8.81
C VAL A 88 -9.31 14.29 -8.19
N LEU A 89 -9.21 15.48 -7.61
CA LEU A 89 -10.34 16.18 -6.99
C LEU A 89 -10.58 17.52 -7.67
N VAL A 90 -11.83 17.91 -7.73
CA VAL A 90 -12.25 19.24 -8.18
C VAL A 90 -13.06 19.91 -7.08
N LEU A 91 -12.75 21.18 -6.81
CA LEU A 91 -13.55 22.06 -5.99
C LEU A 91 -14.05 23.23 -6.84
N ASP A 92 -15.25 23.69 -6.57
CA ASP A 92 -15.69 24.96 -7.13
C ASP A 92 -14.91 26.13 -6.53
N GLU A 93 -14.99 27.28 -7.15
CA GLU A 93 -14.24 28.48 -6.75
C GLU A 93 -14.57 28.97 -5.34
N LEU A 94 -15.76 28.67 -4.83
CA LEU A 94 -16.21 29.05 -3.48
C LEU A 94 -15.84 27.98 -2.44
N GLY A 95 -15.44 26.79 -2.88
CA GLY A 95 -15.16 25.65 -2.01
C GLY A 95 -16.41 25.10 -1.34
N GLN A 96 -17.55 25.09 -2.06
CA GLN A 96 -18.82 24.56 -1.58
C GLN A 96 -18.95 23.05 -1.85
N TYR A 97 -18.33 22.56 -2.92
CA TYR A 97 -18.37 21.17 -3.34
C TYR A 97 -16.96 20.61 -3.50
N VAL A 98 -16.77 19.38 -3.04
CA VAL A 98 -15.54 18.61 -3.26
C VAL A 98 -15.90 17.36 -4.04
N ILE A 99 -15.43 17.26 -5.28
CA ILE A 99 -15.84 16.26 -6.24
C ILE A 99 -14.64 15.36 -6.58
N PRO A 100 -14.60 14.10 -6.14
CA PRO A 100 -13.60 13.15 -6.60
C PRO A 100 -13.91 12.76 -8.06
N VAL A 101 -12.94 12.97 -8.94
CA VAL A 101 -13.09 12.74 -10.39
C VAL A 101 -12.40 11.45 -10.80
N LEU A 102 -11.25 11.14 -10.19
CA LEU A 102 -10.44 9.99 -10.54
C LEU A 102 -9.88 9.28 -9.30
N SER A 103 -9.65 7.97 -9.43
CA SER A 103 -9.00 7.13 -8.41
C SER A 103 -9.69 7.19 -7.04
N GLY A 104 -11.01 7.11 -7.04
CA GLY A 104 -11.86 7.27 -5.85
C GLY A 104 -11.49 6.35 -4.69
N HIS A 105 -11.23 5.05 -4.95
CA HIS A 105 -10.91 4.04 -3.95
C HIS A 105 -9.39 3.86 -3.78
N ILE A 106 -8.71 3.24 -4.75
CA ILE A 106 -7.27 2.90 -4.65
C ILE A 106 -6.42 4.16 -4.49
N GLY A 107 -6.70 5.20 -5.27
CA GLY A 107 -5.98 6.49 -5.15
C GLY A 107 -6.43 7.35 -3.97
N GLY A 108 -7.50 6.96 -3.25
CA GLY A 108 -7.96 7.66 -2.04
C GLY A 108 -8.77 8.95 -2.28
N ALA A 109 -9.20 9.24 -3.52
CA ALA A 109 -9.89 10.51 -3.82
C ALA A 109 -11.21 10.67 -3.06
N ASN A 110 -11.97 9.58 -2.81
CA ASN A 110 -13.22 9.65 -2.05
C ASN A 110 -12.97 10.05 -0.59
N GLU A 111 -11.99 9.43 0.06
CA GLU A 111 -11.65 9.75 1.46
C GLU A 111 -11.06 11.14 1.59
N LEU A 112 -10.18 11.55 0.66
CA LEU A 112 -9.65 12.90 0.61
C LEU A 112 -10.78 13.95 0.40
N ALA A 113 -11.77 13.63 -0.45
CA ALA A 113 -12.93 14.50 -0.66
C ALA A 113 -13.77 14.65 0.60
N LYS A 114 -14.03 13.56 1.34
CA LYS A 114 -14.75 13.61 2.64
C LYS A 114 -13.99 14.44 3.67
N ALA A 115 -12.69 14.22 3.81
CA ALA A 115 -11.83 14.93 4.75
C ALA A 115 -11.78 16.45 4.44
N LEU A 116 -11.56 16.80 3.18
CA LEU A 116 -11.57 18.21 2.74
C LEU A 116 -12.94 18.87 2.94
N ALA A 117 -14.03 18.16 2.58
CA ALA A 117 -15.38 18.70 2.77
C ALA A 117 -15.68 18.98 4.25
N ALA A 118 -15.31 18.06 5.15
CA ALA A 118 -15.46 18.28 6.59
C ALA A 118 -14.66 19.49 7.09
N SER A 119 -13.39 19.62 6.66
CA SER A 119 -12.52 20.73 7.08
C SER A 119 -12.93 22.09 6.53
N LEU A 120 -13.50 22.13 5.32
CA LEU A 120 -13.89 23.38 4.65
C LEU A 120 -15.35 23.80 4.92
N GLY A 121 -16.15 22.93 5.54
CA GLY A 121 -17.61 23.11 5.64
C GLY A 121 -18.29 22.98 4.28
N ALA A 122 -17.73 22.13 3.40
CA ALA A 122 -18.21 21.88 2.04
C ALA A 122 -19.01 20.56 1.96
N GLN A 123 -19.57 20.27 0.79
CA GLN A 123 -20.24 19.03 0.48
C GLN A 123 -19.36 18.14 -0.39
N ALA A 124 -19.06 16.92 0.07
CA ALA A 124 -18.45 15.90 -0.78
C ALA A 124 -19.49 15.31 -1.74
N VAL A 125 -19.18 15.28 -3.05
CA VAL A 125 -20.07 14.75 -4.09
C VAL A 125 -19.56 13.36 -4.51
N ILE A 126 -19.80 12.36 -3.68
CA ILE A 126 -19.40 10.98 -3.94
C ILE A 126 -20.46 10.31 -4.84
N THR A 127 -20.01 9.69 -5.93
CA THR A 127 -20.90 9.02 -6.91
C THR A 127 -20.65 7.52 -7.04
N THR A 128 -19.69 6.98 -6.29
CA THR A 128 -19.31 5.57 -6.36
C THR A 128 -20.40 4.69 -5.76
N ALA A 129 -20.86 3.68 -6.50
CA ALA A 129 -22.02 2.86 -6.11
C ALA A 129 -21.85 2.17 -4.75
N THR A 130 -20.67 1.65 -4.43
CA THR A 130 -20.40 1.02 -3.14
C THR A 130 -20.53 1.99 -1.97
N ASP A 131 -19.98 3.23 -2.13
CA ASP A 131 -20.08 4.27 -1.10
C ASP A 131 -21.52 4.72 -0.85
N ILE A 132 -22.28 5.04 -1.92
CA ILE A 132 -23.66 5.54 -1.76
C ILE A 132 -24.63 4.49 -1.24
N ASN A 133 -24.34 3.20 -1.45
CA ASN A 133 -25.16 2.09 -0.93
C ASN A 133 -24.66 1.56 0.42
N GLY A 134 -23.60 2.12 0.99
CA GLY A 134 -22.99 1.67 2.24
C GLY A 134 -22.56 0.20 2.16
N ARG A 135 -22.04 -0.23 1.01
CA ARG A 135 -21.54 -1.58 0.78
C ARG A 135 -20.03 -1.64 0.87
N PHE A 136 -19.52 -2.83 1.15
CA PHE A 136 -18.07 -3.06 1.23
C PHE A 136 -17.35 -2.63 -0.04
N SER A 137 -16.36 -1.75 0.12
CA SER A 137 -15.44 -1.34 -0.94
C SER A 137 -14.11 -2.08 -0.79
N VAL A 138 -13.92 -3.14 -1.56
CA VAL A 138 -12.74 -4.01 -1.47
C VAL A 138 -11.44 -3.25 -1.76
N ASP A 139 -11.47 -2.37 -2.74
CA ASP A 139 -10.30 -1.59 -3.16
C ASP A 139 -9.88 -0.60 -2.05
N ALA A 140 -10.86 0.13 -1.47
CA ALA A 140 -10.61 1.09 -0.39
C ALA A 140 -10.10 0.39 0.88
N TRP A 141 -10.77 -0.69 1.29
CA TRP A 141 -10.38 -1.45 2.46
C TRP A 141 -8.96 -2.04 2.34
N ALA A 142 -8.63 -2.60 1.16
CA ALA A 142 -7.30 -3.16 0.93
C ALA A 142 -6.19 -2.10 1.09
N VAL A 143 -6.39 -0.91 0.56
CA VAL A 143 -5.43 0.21 0.68
C VAL A 143 -5.31 0.66 2.14
N GLN A 144 -6.43 0.90 2.83
CA GLN A 144 -6.44 1.34 4.22
C GLN A 144 -5.74 0.35 5.18
N ASN A 145 -5.85 -0.95 4.88
CA ASN A 145 -5.27 -2.01 5.69
C ASN A 145 -3.91 -2.51 5.17
N GLY A 146 -3.30 -1.83 4.20
CA GLY A 146 -1.99 -2.20 3.65
C GLY A 146 -1.95 -3.57 2.98
N CYS A 147 -3.09 -4.01 2.44
CA CYS A 147 -3.21 -5.30 1.74
C CYS A 147 -2.95 -5.14 0.24
N ALA A 148 -2.15 -6.02 -0.32
CA ALA A 148 -2.03 -6.16 -1.77
C ALA A 148 -3.25 -6.89 -2.34
N ILE A 149 -3.79 -6.36 -3.45
CA ILE A 149 -4.89 -6.99 -4.21
C ILE A 149 -4.29 -7.95 -5.23
N ALA A 150 -4.55 -9.25 -5.07
CA ALA A 150 -3.95 -10.27 -5.92
C ALA A 150 -4.45 -10.25 -7.37
N SER A 151 -5.68 -9.75 -7.61
CA SER A 151 -6.31 -9.72 -8.93
C SER A 151 -7.29 -8.57 -9.05
N LEU A 152 -6.96 -7.57 -9.87
CA LEU A 152 -7.87 -6.46 -10.16
C LEU A 152 -9.17 -6.90 -10.87
N PRO A 153 -9.16 -7.87 -11.81
CA PRO A 153 -10.40 -8.40 -12.38
C PRO A 153 -11.32 -9.04 -11.32
N LEU A 154 -10.77 -9.79 -10.36
CA LEU A 154 -11.56 -10.36 -9.26
C LEU A 154 -12.02 -9.29 -8.27
N ALA A 155 -11.22 -8.27 -7.98
CA ALA A 155 -11.67 -7.14 -7.17
C ALA A 155 -12.88 -6.44 -7.79
N LYS A 156 -12.85 -6.22 -9.12
CA LYS A 156 -14.01 -5.69 -9.86
C LYS A 156 -15.24 -6.61 -9.77
N ALA A 157 -15.04 -7.94 -9.88
CA ALA A 157 -16.14 -8.90 -9.76
C ALA A 157 -16.75 -8.89 -8.35
N VAL A 158 -15.93 -8.83 -7.29
CA VAL A 158 -16.40 -8.70 -5.90
C VAL A 158 -17.17 -7.38 -5.72
N SER A 159 -16.61 -6.24 -6.22
CA SER A 159 -17.28 -4.94 -6.13
C SER A 159 -18.67 -4.91 -6.80
N ALA A 160 -18.85 -5.69 -7.88
CA ALA A 160 -20.17 -5.86 -8.49
C ALA A 160 -21.07 -6.76 -7.65
N ALA A 161 -20.55 -7.89 -7.16
CA ALA A 161 -21.32 -8.86 -6.42
C ALA A 161 -21.84 -8.33 -5.07
N VAL A 162 -21.08 -7.53 -4.36
CA VAL A 162 -21.51 -6.93 -3.08
C VAL A 162 -22.66 -5.95 -3.21
N LEU A 163 -22.92 -5.43 -4.40
CA LEU A 163 -24.10 -4.59 -4.67
C LEU A 163 -25.38 -5.42 -4.77
N GLU A 164 -25.27 -6.67 -5.21
CA GLU A 164 -26.42 -7.59 -5.41
C GLU A 164 -26.70 -8.45 -4.18
N GLY A 165 -25.68 -8.75 -3.36
CA GLY A 165 -25.83 -9.60 -2.19
C GLY A 165 -24.56 -9.68 -1.35
N ASP A 166 -24.54 -10.64 -0.41
CA ASP A 166 -23.38 -10.85 0.43
C ASP A 166 -22.40 -11.84 -0.23
N VAL A 167 -21.13 -11.48 -0.24
CA VAL A 167 -20.02 -12.28 -0.76
C VAL A 167 -19.34 -13.01 0.40
N PRO A 168 -19.05 -14.32 0.30
CA PRO A 168 -18.34 -15.07 1.32
C PRO A 168 -16.97 -14.48 1.61
N PHE A 169 -16.66 -14.38 2.91
CA PHE A 169 -15.42 -13.84 3.44
C PHE A 169 -14.75 -14.84 4.39
N LEU A 170 -13.47 -15.10 4.15
CA LEU A 170 -12.61 -15.94 4.97
C LEU A 170 -11.31 -15.22 5.30
N SER A 171 -10.83 -15.34 6.54
CA SER A 171 -9.54 -14.76 6.96
C SER A 171 -8.74 -15.77 7.78
N ASP A 172 -7.42 -15.82 7.59
CA ASP A 172 -6.49 -16.51 8.47
C ASP A 172 -6.14 -15.67 9.71
N PHE A 173 -6.52 -14.38 9.73
CA PHE A 173 -6.31 -13.47 10.85
C PHE A 173 -7.60 -13.25 11.64
N PRO A 174 -7.51 -12.91 12.93
CA PRO A 174 -8.67 -12.55 13.73
C PRO A 174 -9.46 -11.40 13.09
N VAL A 175 -10.78 -11.54 13.05
CA VAL A 175 -11.69 -10.46 12.65
C VAL A 175 -12.24 -9.84 13.93
N VAL A 176 -11.87 -8.58 14.19
CA VAL A 176 -12.14 -7.92 15.48
C VAL A 176 -13.27 -6.91 15.46
N THR A 177 -13.91 -6.75 14.30
CA THR A 177 -15.10 -5.92 14.10
C THR A 177 -16.16 -6.70 13.34
N ASP A 178 -17.41 -6.22 13.33
CA ASP A 178 -18.46 -6.82 12.51
C ASP A 178 -18.13 -6.72 11.01
N LEU A 179 -18.57 -7.71 10.24
CA LEU A 179 -18.44 -7.67 8.79
C LEU A 179 -19.34 -6.55 8.22
N PRO A 180 -18.84 -5.77 7.26
CA PRO A 180 -19.63 -4.73 6.61
C PRO A 180 -20.70 -5.35 5.70
N ARG A 181 -21.74 -4.57 5.39
CA ARG A 181 -22.78 -4.97 4.44
C ARG A 181 -22.15 -5.33 3.09
N GLY A 182 -22.50 -6.48 2.56
CA GLY A 182 -21.93 -7.04 1.33
C GLY A 182 -20.92 -8.15 1.57
N LEU A 183 -20.57 -8.45 2.84
CA LEU A 183 -19.78 -9.62 3.22
C LEU A 183 -20.55 -10.49 4.22
N ALA A 184 -20.38 -11.80 4.11
CA ALA A 184 -20.85 -12.78 5.10
C ALA A 184 -19.74 -13.79 5.41
N PRO A 185 -19.67 -14.36 6.63
CA PRO A 185 -18.74 -15.44 6.93
C PRO A 185 -18.98 -16.64 6.02
N GLY A 186 -17.92 -17.23 5.46
CA GLY A 186 -18.06 -18.43 4.63
C GLY A 186 -16.71 -18.88 4.08
N ASP A 187 -16.60 -20.19 3.85
CA ASP A 187 -15.41 -20.89 3.37
C ASP A 187 -15.61 -21.58 2.02
N ALA A 188 -16.79 -21.41 1.40
CA ALA A 188 -17.15 -21.98 0.11
C ALA A 188 -18.01 -21.02 -0.72
N GLY A 189 -17.98 -21.16 -2.05
CA GLY A 189 -18.79 -20.38 -2.98
C GLY A 189 -18.15 -20.21 -4.36
N ALA A 190 -18.95 -19.66 -5.29
CA ALA A 190 -18.51 -19.40 -6.66
C ALA A 190 -17.51 -18.22 -6.73
N LEU A 191 -17.66 -17.23 -5.86
CA LEU A 191 -16.79 -16.06 -5.71
C LEU A 191 -16.71 -15.74 -4.21
N GLY A 192 -15.51 -15.41 -3.72
CA GLY A 192 -15.33 -14.99 -2.33
C GLY A 192 -14.04 -14.22 -2.11
N VAL A 193 -13.96 -13.60 -0.93
CA VAL A 193 -12.78 -12.83 -0.47
C VAL A 193 -12.03 -13.64 0.57
N TYR A 194 -10.74 -13.83 0.35
CA TYR A 194 -9.82 -14.43 1.31
C TYR A 194 -8.75 -13.43 1.74
N VAL A 195 -8.56 -13.28 3.04
CA VAL A 195 -7.52 -12.43 3.66
C VAL A 195 -6.50 -13.31 4.35
N GLY A 196 -5.27 -13.28 3.88
CA GLY A 196 -4.20 -14.10 4.45
C GLY A 196 -2.89 -13.97 3.71
N VAL A 197 -1.83 -14.56 4.30
CA VAL A 197 -0.49 -14.54 3.69
C VAL A 197 -0.25 -15.73 2.76
N TYR A 198 -1.16 -16.70 2.73
CA TYR A 198 -0.99 -17.93 1.95
C TYR A 198 -1.69 -17.87 0.57
N GLU A 199 -1.19 -18.68 -0.36
CA GLU A 199 -1.78 -18.84 -1.70
C GLU A 199 -3.00 -19.77 -1.69
N LYS A 200 -3.88 -19.61 -0.72
CA LYS A 200 -5.13 -20.39 -0.62
C LYS A 200 -6.19 -19.91 -1.62
N THR A 201 -6.99 -20.85 -2.10
CA THR A 201 -8.12 -20.61 -3.00
C THR A 201 -9.38 -21.32 -2.50
N PRO A 202 -9.97 -20.88 -1.35
CA PRO A 202 -11.12 -21.55 -0.75
C PRO A 202 -12.40 -21.48 -1.61
N PHE A 203 -12.49 -20.52 -2.52
CA PHE A 203 -13.63 -20.33 -3.40
C PHE A 203 -13.29 -20.69 -4.85
N ALA A 204 -14.25 -21.01 -5.68
CA ALA A 204 -14.03 -21.28 -7.11
C ALA A 204 -13.34 -20.09 -7.81
N LYS A 205 -13.69 -18.86 -7.42
CA LYS A 205 -12.98 -17.62 -7.75
C LYS A 205 -12.63 -16.91 -6.44
N THR A 206 -11.36 -16.97 -6.04
CA THR A 206 -10.89 -16.37 -4.80
C THR A 206 -10.19 -15.05 -5.05
N LEU A 207 -10.77 -13.95 -4.58
CA LEU A 207 -10.04 -12.70 -4.45
C LEU A 207 -9.16 -12.78 -3.19
N ARG A 208 -7.85 -12.84 -3.38
CA ARG A 208 -6.91 -12.76 -2.26
C ARG A 208 -6.55 -11.30 -1.97
N LEU A 209 -6.72 -10.90 -0.71
CA LEU A 209 -6.23 -9.65 -0.14
C LEU A 209 -5.08 -10.03 0.81
N VAL A 210 -3.89 -9.61 0.47
CA VAL A 210 -2.65 -10.10 1.10
C VAL A 210 -2.03 -9.00 1.95
N PRO A 211 -2.14 -9.07 3.30
CA PRO A 211 -1.53 -8.08 4.18
C PRO A 211 0.01 -8.19 4.14
N ARG A 212 0.69 -7.05 4.11
CA ARG A 212 2.16 -6.96 4.09
C ARG A 212 2.72 -7.04 5.51
N VAL A 213 2.74 -8.24 6.06
CA VAL A 213 3.11 -8.50 7.46
C VAL A 213 4.21 -9.54 7.62
N VAL A 214 4.69 -10.13 6.53
CA VAL A 214 5.74 -11.15 6.58
C VAL A 214 7.12 -10.50 6.58
N ARG A 215 7.91 -10.84 7.56
CA ARG A 215 9.31 -10.45 7.74
C ARG A 215 10.21 -11.61 7.34
N LEU A 216 11.11 -11.39 6.40
CA LEU A 216 12.12 -12.38 6.03
C LEU A 216 13.35 -12.21 6.93
N GLY A 217 13.82 -13.29 7.52
CA GLY A 217 15.14 -13.32 8.11
C GLY A 217 16.11 -14.00 7.14
N ILE A 218 17.15 -13.30 6.73
CA ILE A 218 18.09 -13.77 5.71
C ILE A 218 19.51 -13.83 6.29
N GLY A 219 20.14 -15.01 6.20
CA GLY A 219 21.57 -15.16 6.40
C GLY A 219 22.23 -15.60 5.10
N CYS A 220 23.38 -15.05 4.74
CA CYS A 220 24.11 -15.42 3.53
C CYS A 220 25.62 -15.42 3.77
N ARG A 221 26.38 -16.11 2.91
CA ARG A 221 27.83 -16.01 2.88
C ARG A 221 28.26 -14.63 2.36
N LYS A 222 29.48 -14.21 2.68
CA LYS A 222 30.03 -12.97 2.14
C LYS A 222 30.14 -13.07 0.62
N GLY A 223 29.71 -12.01 -0.08
CA GLY A 223 29.75 -11.93 -1.54
C GLY A 223 28.69 -12.76 -2.26
N THR A 224 27.63 -13.23 -1.56
CA THR A 224 26.50 -13.87 -2.22
C THR A 224 25.76 -12.86 -3.10
N ASP A 225 25.51 -13.24 -4.37
CA ASP A 225 24.82 -12.37 -5.32
C ASP A 225 23.30 -12.31 -5.08
N GLU A 226 22.66 -11.30 -5.68
CA GLU A 226 21.22 -11.03 -5.57
C GLU A 226 20.37 -12.20 -6.06
N GLU A 227 20.72 -12.81 -7.19
CA GLU A 227 19.98 -13.90 -7.84
C GLU A 227 19.94 -15.15 -6.94
N THR A 228 21.07 -15.48 -6.30
CA THR A 228 21.16 -16.58 -5.35
C THR A 228 20.26 -16.37 -4.14
N ILE A 229 20.21 -15.12 -3.60
CA ILE A 229 19.33 -14.76 -2.49
C ILE A 229 17.86 -14.84 -2.94
N ARG A 230 17.53 -14.26 -4.09
CA ARG A 230 16.18 -14.31 -4.67
C ARG A 230 15.68 -15.73 -4.87
N ALA A 231 16.52 -16.61 -5.40
CA ALA A 231 16.18 -18.01 -5.62
C ALA A 231 15.89 -18.74 -4.30
N ALA A 232 16.71 -18.51 -3.26
CA ALA A 232 16.51 -19.10 -1.95
C ALA A 232 15.21 -18.61 -1.27
N VAL A 233 14.93 -17.31 -1.35
CA VAL A 233 13.69 -16.73 -0.79
C VAL A 233 12.46 -17.28 -1.53
N ASN A 234 12.47 -17.27 -2.87
CA ASN A 234 11.35 -17.75 -3.67
C ASN A 234 11.04 -19.21 -3.37
N GLU A 235 12.06 -20.07 -3.24
CA GLU A 235 11.87 -21.47 -2.89
C GLU A 235 11.31 -21.63 -1.49
N ALA A 236 11.83 -20.88 -0.50
CA ALA A 236 11.33 -20.93 0.87
C ALA A 236 9.86 -20.52 0.97
N LEU A 237 9.46 -19.44 0.31
CA LEU A 237 8.08 -18.98 0.29
C LEU A 237 7.15 -19.96 -0.45
N ALA A 238 7.55 -20.41 -1.63
CA ALA A 238 6.77 -21.36 -2.44
C ALA A 238 6.55 -22.70 -1.74
N ALA A 239 7.58 -23.26 -1.09
CA ALA A 239 7.47 -24.50 -0.35
C ALA A 239 6.46 -24.45 0.80
N HIS A 240 6.14 -23.24 1.30
CA HIS A 240 5.19 -23.03 2.39
C HIS A 240 3.90 -22.35 1.90
N GLY A 241 3.74 -22.17 0.59
CA GLY A 241 2.57 -21.54 -0.01
C GLY A 241 2.35 -20.09 0.41
N ILE A 242 3.43 -19.36 0.77
CA ILE A 242 3.34 -17.94 1.19
C ILE A 242 3.39 -17.06 -0.04
N ASP A 243 2.42 -16.15 -0.15
CA ASP A 243 2.35 -15.16 -1.22
C ASP A 243 3.46 -14.11 -1.05
N ARG A 244 4.27 -13.89 -2.09
CA ARG A 244 5.36 -12.91 -2.07
C ARG A 244 4.90 -11.49 -1.73
N ARG A 245 3.67 -11.13 -2.07
CA ARG A 245 3.08 -9.83 -1.74
C ARG A 245 2.92 -9.61 -0.24
N ALA A 246 2.92 -10.68 0.57
CA ALA A 246 2.88 -10.58 2.02
C ALA A 246 4.18 -10.05 2.62
N VAL A 247 5.30 -10.10 1.87
CA VAL A 247 6.60 -9.69 2.38
C VAL A 247 6.66 -8.18 2.57
N LYS A 248 7.00 -7.77 3.79
CA LYS A 248 7.14 -6.37 4.22
C LYS A 248 8.60 -5.90 4.18
N CYS A 249 9.50 -6.69 4.72
CA CYS A 249 10.91 -6.35 4.87
C CYS A 249 11.81 -7.59 4.89
N ALA A 250 13.11 -7.38 4.71
CA ALA A 250 14.16 -8.36 4.97
C ALA A 250 14.98 -7.92 6.19
N ALA A 251 15.30 -8.87 7.07
CA ALA A 251 16.05 -8.66 8.30
C ALA A 251 17.28 -9.56 8.37
N SER A 252 18.37 -9.07 8.95
CA SER A 252 19.60 -9.82 9.15
C SER A 252 20.40 -9.31 10.36
N ILE A 253 21.57 -9.88 10.59
CA ILE A 253 22.53 -9.35 11.54
C ILE A 253 23.28 -8.14 10.96
N ASP A 254 23.71 -7.21 11.79
CA ASP A 254 24.43 -5.98 11.44
C ASP A 254 25.72 -6.22 10.62
N LEU A 255 26.40 -7.35 10.84
CA LEU A 255 27.53 -7.80 10.00
C LEU A 255 27.19 -7.92 8.50
N LYS A 256 25.90 -7.90 8.14
CA LYS A 256 25.38 -7.96 6.76
C LYS A 256 24.87 -6.62 6.23
N ALA A 257 25.04 -5.53 6.99
CA ALA A 257 24.55 -4.22 6.59
C ALA A 257 25.20 -3.68 5.29
N GLU A 258 26.41 -4.15 4.97
CA GLU A 258 27.14 -3.77 3.75
C GLU A 258 27.18 -4.88 2.69
N GLU A 259 26.39 -5.96 2.85
CA GLU A 259 26.38 -7.07 1.90
C GLU A 259 25.65 -6.66 0.61
N ALA A 260 26.42 -6.42 -0.45
CA ALA A 260 25.94 -5.83 -1.69
C ALA A 260 24.78 -6.61 -2.33
N GLY A 261 24.85 -7.95 -2.34
CA GLY A 261 23.80 -8.78 -2.91
C GLY A 261 22.49 -8.76 -2.12
N LEU A 262 22.56 -8.71 -0.77
CA LEU A 262 21.37 -8.57 0.08
C LEU A 262 20.70 -7.20 -0.11
N LEU A 263 21.49 -6.13 -0.16
CA LEU A 263 20.99 -4.79 -0.40
C LEU A 263 20.42 -4.63 -1.82
N ALA A 264 21.03 -5.26 -2.83
CA ALA A 264 20.52 -5.29 -4.19
C ALA A 264 19.16 -6.00 -4.25
N TYR A 265 19.04 -7.18 -3.62
CA TYR A 265 17.78 -7.91 -3.50
C TYR A 265 16.69 -7.05 -2.84
N CYS A 266 16.98 -6.41 -1.72
CA CYS A 266 16.00 -5.55 -1.05
C CYS A 266 15.54 -4.41 -1.95
N ARG A 267 16.47 -3.72 -2.63
CA ARG A 267 16.13 -2.61 -3.54
C ARG A 267 15.25 -3.07 -4.71
N SER A 268 15.60 -4.16 -5.36
CA SER A 268 14.86 -4.67 -6.53
C SER A 268 13.46 -5.20 -6.19
N GLU A 269 13.27 -5.72 -4.96
CA GLU A 269 11.96 -6.15 -4.46
C GLU A 269 11.16 -5.02 -3.76
N GLY A 270 11.74 -3.82 -3.64
CA GLY A 270 11.11 -2.71 -2.92
C GLY A 270 10.91 -2.99 -1.43
N LEU A 271 11.82 -3.75 -0.81
CA LEU A 271 11.81 -4.12 0.60
C LEU A 271 12.73 -3.21 1.41
N SER A 272 12.31 -2.84 2.62
CA SER A 272 13.23 -2.29 3.61
C SER A 272 14.17 -3.38 4.13
N ALA A 273 15.44 -3.02 4.35
CA ALA A 273 16.41 -3.88 5.01
C ALA A 273 16.57 -3.43 6.46
N GLU A 274 16.45 -4.37 7.39
CA GLU A 274 16.63 -4.13 8.82
C GLU A 274 17.81 -4.97 9.35
N PHE A 275 18.66 -4.35 10.15
CA PHE A 275 19.85 -5.01 10.68
C PHE A 275 19.88 -4.91 12.20
N TYR A 276 20.17 -6.03 12.86
CA TYR A 276 20.17 -6.15 14.31
C TYR A 276 21.51 -6.60 14.82
N THR A 277 21.91 -6.10 15.97
CA THR A 277 23.13 -6.54 16.67
C THR A 277 22.99 -7.98 17.15
N ALA A 278 24.12 -8.64 17.42
CA ALA A 278 24.13 -9.98 18.00
C ALA A 278 23.36 -10.05 19.35
N ASP A 279 23.46 -8.98 20.15
CA ASP A 279 22.76 -8.90 21.44
C ASP A 279 21.24 -8.81 21.28
N GLU A 280 20.75 -8.01 20.34
CA GLU A 280 19.33 -7.92 20.03
C GLU A 280 18.78 -9.25 19.53
N LEU A 281 19.54 -9.97 18.67
CA LEU A 281 19.12 -11.28 18.19
C LEU A 281 19.12 -12.35 19.30
N ARG A 282 20.11 -12.32 20.23
CA ARG A 282 20.12 -13.20 21.40
C ARG A 282 18.94 -12.98 22.35
N ALA A 283 18.47 -11.73 22.44
CA ALA A 283 17.33 -11.37 23.28
C ALA A 283 15.98 -11.90 22.74
N VAL A 284 15.89 -12.27 21.46
CA VAL A 284 14.67 -12.86 20.89
C VAL A 284 14.42 -14.23 21.50
N ARG A 285 13.25 -14.39 22.13
CA ARG A 285 12.85 -15.64 22.77
C ARG A 285 12.19 -16.57 21.74
N GLY A 286 12.39 -17.87 21.90
CA GLY A 286 11.80 -18.91 21.05
C GLY A 286 12.71 -20.14 20.95
N GLU A 287 12.19 -21.16 20.25
CA GLU A 287 12.96 -22.35 19.89
C GLU A 287 13.48 -22.18 18.48
N PHE A 288 14.79 -22.15 18.32
CA PHE A 288 15.46 -21.89 17.05
C PHE A 288 16.31 -23.06 16.61
N THR A 289 16.51 -23.20 15.30
CA THR A 289 17.37 -24.24 14.70
C THR A 289 18.85 -23.85 14.89
N PRO A 290 19.60 -24.46 15.83
CA PRO A 290 20.95 -24.02 16.14
C PRO A 290 21.94 -24.28 15.01
N SER A 291 23.02 -23.49 14.97
CA SER A 291 24.15 -23.67 14.06
C SER A 291 25.44 -23.24 14.77
N GLU A 292 26.27 -24.19 15.11
CA GLU A 292 27.56 -23.92 15.76
C GLU A 292 28.50 -23.09 14.86
N PHE A 293 28.46 -23.31 13.54
CA PHE A 293 29.21 -22.49 12.58
C PHE A 293 28.78 -21.02 12.62
N VAL A 294 27.48 -20.75 12.60
CA VAL A 294 26.96 -19.38 12.67
C VAL A 294 27.32 -18.75 14.01
N LYS A 295 27.19 -19.49 15.09
CA LYS A 295 27.52 -19.05 16.46
C LYS A 295 28.99 -18.66 16.61
N SER A 296 29.91 -19.43 16.00
CA SER A 296 31.35 -19.12 16.06
C SER A 296 31.72 -17.81 15.35
N ILE A 297 30.94 -17.40 14.34
CA ILE A 297 31.21 -16.18 13.56
C ILE A 297 30.45 -14.97 14.10
N THR A 298 29.20 -15.16 14.48
CA THR A 298 28.24 -14.06 14.79
C THR A 298 27.97 -13.91 16.28
N GLY A 299 28.35 -14.90 17.09
CA GLY A 299 27.98 -14.98 18.50
C GLY A 299 26.50 -15.38 18.74
N VAL A 300 25.76 -15.70 17.67
CA VAL A 300 24.33 -16.08 17.71
C VAL A 300 24.15 -17.41 17.02
N ASP A 301 23.44 -18.33 17.65
CA ASP A 301 23.22 -19.70 17.14
C ASP A 301 22.31 -19.77 15.91
N ASN A 302 21.45 -18.75 15.72
CA ASN A 302 20.54 -18.64 14.58
C ASN A 302 20.28 -17.19 14.25
N VAL A 303 20.73 -16.71 13.10
CA VAL A 303 20.51 -15.33 12.65
C VAL A 303 19.14 -15.20 11.97
N CYS A 304 18.81 -16.06 11.00
CA CYS A 304 17.63 -15.85 10.14
C CYS A 304 16.31 -15.96 10.92
N GLU A 305 16.10 -16.97 11.75
CA GLU A 305 14.84 -17.11 12.51
C GLU A 305 14.68 -16.00 13.53
N ARG A 306 15.78 -15.65 14.24
CA ARG A 306 15.77 -14.57 15.24
C ARG A 306 15.55 -13.20 14.58
N ALA A 307 16.17 -12.93 13.43
CA ALA A 307 15.96 -11.69 12.71
C ALA A 307 14.52 -11.56 12.17
N ALA A 308 13.94 -12.66 11.66
CA ALA A 308 12.54 -12.68 11.25
C ALA A 308 11.59 -12.37 12.41
N LEU A 309 11.84 -12.99 13.60
CA LEU A 309 10.97 -12.87 14.77
C LEU A 309 11.21 -11.61 15.61
N ARG A 310 12.26 -10.82 15.38
CA ARG A 310 12.61 -9.67 16.25
C ARG A 310 11.47 -8.69 16.48
N ASN A 311 10.65 -8.46 15.45
CA ASN A 311 9.47 -7.60 15.47
C ASN A 311 8.23 -8.35 14.92
N ALA A 312 8.13 -9.64 15.15
CA ALA A 312 7.02 -10.49 14.73
C ALA A 312 6.59 -11.42 15.86
N GLU A 313 5.43 -12.05 15.73
CA GLU A 313 4.88 -12.93 16.76
C GLU A 313 4.96 -14.41 16.38
N THR A 314 4.80 -14.74 15.10
CA THR A 314 4.64 -16.12 14.66
C THR A 314 5.65 -16.48 13.61
N LEU A 315 6.45 -17.50 13.87
CA LEU A 315 7.36 -18.07 12.87
C LEU A 315 6.55 -18.92 11.87
N LEU A 316 6.51 -18.49 10.61
CA LEU A 316 5.80 -19.17 9.53
C LEU A 316 6.68 -20.19 8.82
N VAL A 317 7.95 -19.86 8.65
CA VAL A 317 8.97 -20.71 7.98
C VAL A 317 10.17 -20.81 8.90
N LYS A 318 10.45 -22.02 9.37
CA LYS A 318 11.72 -22.32 10.04
C LYS A 318 12.87 -22.20 9.06
N LYS A 319 14.09 -22.08 9.57
CA LYS A 319 15.30 -21.96 8.76
C LYS A 319 15.36 -22.99 7.64
N THR A 320 15.34 -22.51 6.42
CA THR A 320 15.69 -23.26 5.21
C THR A 320 17.08 -22.84 4.75
N ALA A 321 17.78 -23.69 4.02
CA ALA A 321 19.13 -23.42 3.53
C ALA A 321 19.27 -23.84 2.07
N ARG A 322 19.78 -22.93 1.22
CA ARG A 322 20.07 -23.18 -0.19
C ARG A 322 21.28 -22.37 -0.63
N SER A 323 22.25 -23.02 -1.28
CA SER A 323 23.43 -22.36 -1.90
C SER A 323 24.15 -21.36 -0.98
N GLY A 324 24.24 -21.64 0.32
CA GLY A 324 24.88 -20.76 1.29
C GLY A 324 24.03 -19.59 1.79
N VAL A 325 22.75 -19.54 1.38
CA VAL A 325 21.72 -18.63 1.92
C VAL A 325 20.82 -19.38 2.87
N THR A 326 20.49 -18.78 4.00
CA THR A 326 19.47 -19.27 4.93
C THR A 326 18.32 -18.28 4.98
N VAL A 327 17.08 -18.79 4.95
CA VAL A 327 15.86 -18.00 4.95
C VAL A 327 14.94 -18.52 6.05
N ALA A 328 14.33 -17.61 6.78
CA ALA A 328 13.19 -17.85 7.66
C ALA A 328 12.14 -16.77 7.40
N ALA A 329 10.89 -17.02 7.76
CA ALA A 329 9.83 -16.04 7.65
C ALA A 329 8.96 -16.03 8.91
N ALA A 330 8.58 -14.84 9.36
CA ALA A 330 7.68 -14.67 10.50
C ALA A 330 6.62 -13.61 10.17
N ALA A 331 5.44 -13.71 10.78
CA ALA A 331 4.36 -12.74 10.64
C ALA A 331 4.31 -11.80 11.84
N GLU A 332 4.15 -10.52 11.56
CA GLU A 332 3.79 -9.52 12.56
C GLU A 332 2.36 -9.74 13.06
N HIS A 333 2.03 -9.20 14.22
CA HIS A 333 0.64 -9.13 14.67
C HIS A 333 -0.20 -8.32 13.68
N TRP A 334 -1.32 -8.89 13.29
CA TRP A 334 -2.25 -8.22 12.38
C TRP A 334 -3.67 -8.75 12.56
N GLU A 335 -4.65 -7.89 12.43
CA GLU A 335 -6.07 -8.20 12.61
C GLU A 335 -6.89 -7.55 11.48
N VAL A 336 -7.97 -8.23 11.10
CA VAL A 336 -8.96 -7.67 10.18
C VAL A 336 -9.84 -6.69 10.94
N ARG A 337 -9.82 -5.42 10.51
CA ARG A 337 -10.71 -4.36 11.01
C ARG A 337 -11.48 -3.75 9.86
N PHE A 338 -12.78 -3.63 10.05
CA PHE A 338 -13.65 -2.86 9.17
C PHE A 338 -14.04 -1.58 9.92
N ALA A 339 -13.87 -0.43 9.28
CA ALA A 339 -14.21 0.89 9.84
C ALA A 339 -15.70 1.17 9.67
#